data_a3651bcb8be4ab55192a98b690b06e68
#
_entry.id   a3651bcb8be4ab55192a98b690b06e68
#
_cell.length_a   1.000
_cell.length_b   1.000
_cell.length_c   1.000
_cell.angle_alpha   90.00
_cell.angle_beta   90.00
_cell.angle_gamma   90.00
#
_symmetry.space_group_name_H-M   'P 1'
#
loop_
_entity.id
_entity.type
_entity.pdbx_description
1 polymer ?
#
loop_
_entity_poly.entity_id
_entity_poly.type
_entity_poly.pdbx_seq_one_letter_code
_entity_poly.pdbx_strand_id
1 'polypeptide(L)'
;GMAENEDIYFQSVEARNNDYLKIPDIVNNYMEKINDIMHTDYQPFNYYGSKTAKYVIVAMGSVCDTVKLTLDELNKENNVYGLIEVHLYRPFSKDYLTKVIPSTVEKIAVLDRTKESGSIGEPLYLDVVAALHDKNIQIVGGRYGLSSKNTTPSDIAGVDKMLATELKNNFTIGINDDVTNLSLAKVPMDIQVADKEIIIYGYGSDGMVSTSKDIMHYLGEEKDLHVQGYFQYDSKKSGGVTVSNLRMSSKPINAPYYVSHPSLLVITKDAYLKDFDMFSNLKENG
;
A
#
# COMPACT_ATOMS: atom_id res chain seq x y z
N GLY A 1 14.51 21.11 32.97
CA GLY A 1 13.65 19.97 33.27
C GLY A 1 14.04 19.34 34.59
N MET A 2 13.09 18.80 35.32
CA MET A 2 13.39 18.06 36.54
C MET A 2 14.05 16.73 36.16
N ALA A 3 15.11 16.34 36.85
CA ALA A 3 15.68 15.00 36.73
C ALA A 3 14.80 14.02 37.53
N GLU A 4 14.38 12.95 36.91
CA GLU A 4 13.67 11.85 37.55
C GLU A 4 14.68 10.71 37.79
N ASN A 5 14.82 10.26 39.06
CA ASN A 5 15.62 9.09 39.40
C ASN A 5 14.83 7.79 39.15
N GLU A 6 15.45 6.63 39.38
CA GLU A 6 14.85 5.33 39.16
C GLU A 6 13.54 5.10 39.94
N ASP A 7 13.40 5.67 41.13
CA ASP A 7 12.21 5.51 41.97
C ASP A 7 10.99 6.27 41.46
N ILE A 8 11.24 7.38 40.76
CA ILE A 8 10.17 8.30 40.29
C ILE A 8 9.86 8.06 38.81
N TYR A 9 10.88 7.88 37.99
CA TYR A 9 10.75 7.79 36.54
C TYR A 9 9.83 6.63 36.10
N PHE A 10 10.04 5.45 36.64
CA PHE A 10 9.24 4.27 36.28
C PHE A 10 7.76 4.46 36.64
N GLN A 11 7.46 4.96 37.84
CA GLN A 11 6.09 5.27 38.25
C GLN A 11 5.45 6.36 37.39
N SER A 12 6.20 7.40 37.02
CA SER A 12 5.74 8.48 36.14
C SER A 12 5.39 7.97 34.73
N VAL A 13 6.18 7.04 34.20
CA VAL A 13 5.92 6.41 32.91
C VAL A 13 4.66 5.55 32.97
N GLU A 14 4.50 4.71 34.01
CA GLU A 14 3.33 3.86 34.20
C GLU A 14 2.04 4.68 34.43
N ALA A 15 2.12 5.79 35.13
CA ALA A 15 0.96 6.67 35.36
C ALA A 15 0.32 7.19 34.04
N ARG A 16 1.10 7.28 32.96
CA ARG A 16 0.60 7.69 31.62
C ARG A 16 -0.30 6.64 30.97
N ASN A 17 -0.27 5.39 31.42
CA ASN A 17 -1.09 4.31 30.82
C ASN A 17 -2.57 4.67 30.83
N ASN A 18 -3.09 5.32 31.86
CA ASN A 18 -4.48 5.74 31.94
C ASN A 18 -4.88 6.75 30.80
N ASP A 19 -3.94 7.58 30.37
CA ASP A 19 -4.20 8.52 29.27
C ASP A 19 -4.07 7.80 27.92
N TYR A 20 -3.06 6.96 27.73
CA TYR A 20 -2.89 6.17 26.51
C TYR A 20 -4.07 5.23 26.25
N LEU A 21 -4.67 4.63 27.29
CA LEU A 21 -5.85 3.76 27.16
C LEU A 21 -7.09 4.49 26.65
N LYS A 22 -7.19 5.81 26.89
CA LYS A 22 -8.33 6.66 26.43
C LYS A 22 -8.15 7.17 25.00
N ILE A 23 -6.92 7.24 24.49
CA ILE A 23 -6.61 7.85 23.20
C ILE A 23 -7.38 7.19 22.03
N PRO A 24 -7.53 5.86 21.92
CA PRO A 24 -8.28 5.27 20.82
C PRO A 24 -9.73 5.77 20.72
N ASP A 25 -10.43 5.91 21.85
CA ASP A 25 -11.80 6.42 21.88
C ASP A 25 -11.85 7.91 21.53
N ILE A 26 -10.88 8.69 22.04
CA ILE A 26 -10.76 10.12 21.70
C ILE A 26 -10.53 10.29 20.20
N VAL A 27 -9.62 9.51 19.60
CA VAL A 27 -9.34 9.58 18.17
C VAL A 27 -10.56 9.15 17.36
N ASN A 28 -11.24 8.07 17.75
CA ASN A 28 -12.46 7.63 17.08
C ASN A 28 -13.54 8.73 17.08
N ASN A 29 -13.76 9.41 18.21
CA ASN A 29 -14.72 10.51 18.31
C ASN A 29 -14.36 11.69 17.38
N TYR A 30 -13.06 11.96 17.17
CA TYR A 30 -12.63 12.99 16.21
C TYR A 30 -12.80 12.50 14.76
N MET A 31 -12.51 11.22 14.46
CA MET A 31 -12.76 10.63 13.16
C MET A 31 -14.24 10.72 12.78
N GLU A 32 -15.17 10.41 13.71
CA GLU A 32 -16.62 10.57 13.50
C GLU A 32 -17.00 12.01 13.10
N LYS A 33 -16.46 13.02 13.81
CA LYS A 33 -16.69 14.42 13.44
C LYS A 33 -16.13 14.80 12.08
N ILE A 34 -14.97 14.26 11.72
CA ILE A 34 -14.37 14.48 10.39
C ILE A 34 -15.23 13.80 9.33
N ASN A 35 -15.70 12.58 9.58
CA ASN A 35 -16.56 11.84 8.67
C ASN A 35 -17.86 12.59 8.35
N ASP A 36 -18.47 13.21 9.37
CA ASP A 36 -19.67 14.04 9.20
C ASP A 36 -19.42 15.27 8.29
N ILE A 37 -18.24 15.89 8.39
CA ILE A 37 -17.88 17.08 7.60
C ILE A 37 -17.42 16.71 6.19
N MET A 38 -16.61 15.66 6.07
CA MET A 38 -15.93 15.29 4.83
C MET A 38 -16.65 14.20 4.04
N HIS A 39 -17.73 13.64 4.59
CA HIS A 39 -18.46 12.49 4.02
C HIS A 39 -17.55 11.28 3.80
N THR A 40 -16.73 10.97 4.81
CA THR A 40 -15.82 9.82 4.85
C THR A 40 -16.28 8.81 5.91
N ASP A 41 -15.55 7.70 6.09
CA ASP A 41 -15.89 6.62 7.02
C ASP A 41 -14.69 6.18 7.88
N TYR A 42 -13.76 7.08 8.18
CA TYR A 42 -12.56 6.77 8.95
C TYR A 42 -12.88 6.23 10.35
N GLN A 43 -12.19 5.16 10.70
CA GLN A 43 -12.17 4.53 12.03
C GLN A 43 -10.70 4.19 12.38
N PRO A 44 -10.37 3.87 13.65
CA PRO A 44 -9.02 3.39 14.00
C PRO A 44 -8.55 2.20 13.15
N PHE A 45 -9.49 1.33 12.78
CA PHE A 45 -9.33 0.25 11.80
C PHE A 45 -10.57 0.24 10.90
N ASN A 46 -10.39 0.32 9.58
CA ASN A 46 -11.47 0.13 8.62
C ASN A 46 -11.41 -1.26 8.00
N TYR A 47 -12.57 -1.84 7.75
CA TYR A 47 -12.67 -3.10 7.01
C TYR A 47 -13.18 -2.85 5.59
N TYR A 48 -12.57 -3.52 4.61
CA TYR A 48 -12.97 -3.49 3.20
C TYR A 48 -13.03 -4.91 2.62
N GLY A 49 -13.98 -5.18 1.73
CA GLY A 49 -14.09 -6.44 0.99
C GLY A 49 -15.24 -7.32 1.45
N SER A 50 -15.09 -8.64 1.30
CA SER A 50 -16.16 -9.61 1.60
C SER A 50 -16.53 -9.66 3.07
N LYS A 51 -17.81 -9.57 3.38
CA LYS A 51 -18.33 -9.74 4.77
C LYS A 51 -18.13 -11.16 5.31
N THR A 52 -17.88 -12.12 4.44
CA THR A 52 -17.62 -13.53 4.77
C THR A 52 -16.21 -13.94 4.39
N ALA A 53 -15.26 -12.98 4.44
CA ALA A 53 -13.88 -13.22 4.10
C ALA A 53 -13.28 -14.34 4.97
N LYS A 54 -12.51 -15.20 4.31
CA LYS A 54 -11.64 -16.21 4.95
C LYS A 54 -10.20 -15.73 5.04
N TYR A 55 -9.79 -14.91 4.09
CA TYR A 55 -8.43 -14.43 3.90
C TYR A 55 -8.43 -12.90 3.99
N VAL A 56 -7.59 -12.36 4.86
CA VAL A 56 -7.54 -10.91 5.10
C VAL A 56 -6.11 -10.42 5.05
N ILE A 57 -5.89 -9.30 4.38
CA ILE A 57 -4.67 -8.52 4.47
C ILE A 57 -4.86 -7.44 5.53
N VAL A 58 -3.84 -7.22 6.37
CA VAL A 58 -3.76 -6.07 7.28
C VAL A 58 -2.61 -5.19 6.79
N ALA A 59 -2.90 -3.93 6.53
CA ALA A 59 -1.92 -2.98 6.02
C ALA A 59 -2.25 -1.54 6.46
N MET A 60 -1.31 -0.61 6.25
CA MET A 60 -1.52 0.81 6.50
C MET A 60 -0.95 1.67 5.38
N GLY A 61 -1.56 2.84 5.18
CA GLY A 61 -1.14 3.83 4.19
C GLY A 61 -1.55 3.48 2.77
N SER A 62 -0.86 4.07 1.81
CA SER A 62 -1.28 4.06 0.39
C SER A 62 -1.37 2.68 -0.26
N VAL A 63 -0.67 1.67 0.25
CA VAL A 63 -0.79 0.30 -0.28
C VAL A 63 -2.22 -0.25 -0.16
N CYS A 64 -3.01 0.27 0.80
CA CYS A 64 -4.41 -0.15 0.98
C CYS A 64 -5.24 0.09 -0.28
N ASP A 65 -4.99 1.17 -1.03
CA ASP A 65 -5.69 1.42 -2.29
C ASP A 65 -5.32 0.38 -3.37
N THR A 66 -4.03 -0.01 -3.44
CA THR A 66 -3.62 -1.13 -4.33
C THR A 66 -4.31 -2.43 -3.93
N VAL A 67 -4.40 -2.71 -2.62
CA VAL A 67 -5.10 -3.90 -2.11
C VAL A 67 -6.59 -3.86 -2.48
N LYS A 68 -7.29 -2.74 -2.25
CA LYS A 68 -8.71 -2.59 -2.60
C LYS A 68 -8.97 -2.90 -4.07
N LEU A 69 -8.19 -2.30 -4.99
CA LEU A 69 -8.29 -2.57 -6.41
C LEU A 69 -8.12 -4.07 -6.74
N THR A 70 -7.15 -4.71 -6.09
CA THR A 70 -6.90 -6.15 -6.27
C THR A 70 -8.06 -7.00 -5.78
N LEU A 71 -8.58 -6.68 -4.58
CA LEU A 71 -9.69 -7.42 -3.97
C LEU A 71 -10.99 -7.26 -4.76
N ASP A 72 -11.23 -6.09 -5.35
CA ASP A 72 -12.39 -5.86 -6.21
C ASP A 72 -12.41 -6.80 -7.41
N GLU A 73 -11.24 -7.08 -8.00
CA GLU A 73 -11.14 -8.07 -9.09
C GLU A 73 -11.29 -9.51 -8.59
N LEU A 74 -10.56 -9.89 -7.54
CA LEU A 74 -10.57 -11.25 -7.01
C LEU A 74 -11.93 -11.67 -6.47
N ASN A 75 -12.62 -10.76 -5.79
CA ASN A 75 -13.94 -11.02 -5.20
C ASN A 75 -15.07 -11.14 -6.25
N LYS A 76 -14.84 -10.76 -7.51
CA LYS A 76 -15.79 -11.05 -8.60
C LYS A 76 -15.93 -12.56 -8.85
N GLU A 77 -14.83 -13.29 -8.72
CA GLU A 77 -14.79 -14.73 -8.95
C GLU A 77 -15.04 -15.52 -7.66
N ASN A 78 -14.39 -15.11 -6.56
CA ASN A 78 -14.47 -15.80 -5.28
C ASN A 78 -14.48 -14.80 -4.12
N ASN A 79 -15.65 -14.51 -3.61
CA ASN A 79 -15.89 -13.46 -2.60
C ASN A 79 -15.44 -13.90 -1.18
N VAL A 80 -14.14 -14.11 -0.99
CA VAL A 80 -13.54 -14.58 0.29
C VAL A 80 -12.38 -13.73 0.80
N TYR A 81 -12.08 -12.61 0.15
CA TYR A 81 -10.94 -11.76 0.48
C TYR A 81 -11.36 -10.45 1.14
N GLY A 82 -10.56 -9.99 2.08
CA GLY A 82 -10.77 -8.72 2.79
C GLY A 82 -9.48 -8.00 3.13
N LEU A 83 -9.63 -6.73 3.49
CA LEU A 83 -8.57 -5.84 3.95
C LEU A 83 -8.97 -5.20 5.27
N ILE A 84 -8.03 -5.11 6.20
CA ILE A 84 -8.12 -4.24 7.37
C ILE A 84 -7.08 -3.13 7.19
N GLU A 85 -7.58 -1.90 7.11
CA GLU A 85 -6.76 -0.69 7.01
C GLU A 85 -6.49 -0.15 8.41
N VAL A 86 -5.22 0.04 8.75
CA VAL A 86 -4.82 0.60 10.05
C VAL A 86 -4.66 2.11 9.89
N HIS A 87 -5.56 2.88 10.52
CA HIS A 87 -5.49 4.35 10.57
C HIS A 87 -4.87 4.84 11.88
N LEU A 88 -5.13 4.16 12.99
CA LEU A 88 -4.48 4.44 14.28
C LEU A 88 -3.51 3.32 14.65
N TYR A 89 -2.23 3.50 14.31
CA TYR A 89 -1.20 2.51 14.63
C TYR A 89 -0.74 2.58 16.09
N ARG A 90 -0.67 3.78 16.70
CA ARG A 90 -0.30 3.99 18.10
C ARG A 90 -1.24 5.03 18.77
N PRO A 91 -1.82 4.71 19.95
CA PRO A 91 -1.77 3.42 20.64
C PRO A 91 -2.49 2.32 19.85
N PHE A 92 -1.91 1.10 19.81
CA PHE A 92 -2.56 -0.02 19.13
C PHE A 92 -3.73 -0.54 19.98
N SER A 93 -4.92 -0.59 19.41
CA SER A 93 -6.12 -1.03 20.13
C SER A 93 -6.59 -2.41 19.66
N LYS A 94 -6.42 -3.43 20.52
CA LYS A 94 -6.97 -4.76 20.30
C LYS A 94 -8.48 -4.74 20.10
N ASP A 95 -9.20 -3.91 20.87
CA ASP A 95 -10.66 -3.87 20.86
C ASP A 95 -11.19 -3.31 19.52
N TYR A 96 -10.59 -2.24 19.00
CA TYR A 96 -10.96 -1.70 17.70
C TYR A 96 -10.59 -2.65 16.56
N LEU A 97 -9.43 -3.31 16.62
CA LEU A 97 -9.04 -4.31 15.63
C LEU A 97 -10.04 -5.48 15.60
N THR A 98 -10.37 -6.06 16.77
CA THR A 98 -11.23 -7.25 16.84
C THR A 98 -12.66 -6.96 16.40
N LYS A 99 -13.16 -5.74 16.57
CA LYS A 99 -14.52 -5.34 16.15
C LYS A 99 -14.72 -5.41 14.64
N VAL A 100 -13.67 -5.19 13.85
CA VAL A 100 -13.76 -5.13 12.38
C VAL A 100 -13.47 -6.46 11.69
N ILE A 101 -12.94 -7.45 12.41
CA ILE A 101 -12.58 -8.75 11.82
C ILE A 101 -13.86 -9.60 11.61
N PRO A 102 -14.20 -10.00 10.38
CA PRO A 102 -15.27 -10.96 10.14
C PRO A 102 -15.04 -12.28 10.89
N SER A 103 -16.11 -12.84 11.44
CA SER A 103 -16.04 -14.11 12.21
C SER A 103 -15.61 -15.33 11.37
N THR A 104 -15.62 -15.20 10.06
CA THR A 104 -15.25 -16.24 9.09
C THR A 104 -13.76 -16.27 8.75
N VAL A 105 -12.97 -15.32 9.30
CA VAL A 105 -11.55 -15.20 8.97
C VAL A 105 -10.76 -16.39 9.53
N GLU A 106 -10.03 -17.04 8.63
CA GLU A 106 -9.18 -18.19 8.93
C GLU A 106 -7.69 -17.82 8.91
N LYS A 107 -7.31 -16.91 7.99
CA LYS A 107 -5.89 -16.53 7.77
C LYS A 107 -5.73 -15.03 7.55
N ILE A 108 -4.66 -14.48 8.10
CA ILE A 108 -4.28 -13.07 7.97
C ILE A 108 -2.84 -12.96 7.45
N ALA A 109 -2.62 -12.11 6.44
CA ALA A 109 -1.30 -11.63 6.04
C ALA A 109 -1.14 -10.17 6.48
N VAL A 110 -0.10 -9.87 7.23
CA VAL A 110 0.22 -8.51 7.66
C VAL A 110 1.35 -7.96 6.79
N LEU A 111 1.13 -6.81 6.17
CA LEU A 111 2.10 -6.15 5.31
C LEU A 111 2.79 -4.99 6.04
N ASP A 112 4.09 -5.09 6.20
CA ASP A 112 4.96 -4.05 6.76
C ASP A 112 5.87 -3.46 5.68
N ARG A 113 5.91 -2.12 5.58
CA ARG A 113 6.84 -1.41 4.68
C ARG A 113 8.17 -1.14 5.38
N THR A 114 8.69 -2.14 6.05
CA THR A 114 9.96 -2.08 6.77
C THR A 114 10.62 -3.46 6.85
N LYS A 115 11.87 -3.49 7.24
CA LYS A 115 12.64 -4.68 7.57
C LYS A 115 13.34 -4.46 8.89
N GLU A 116 12.86 -5.13 9.92
CA GLU A 116 13.50 -5.16 11.25
C GLU A 116 14.58 -6.26 11.26
N SER A 117 15.81 -5.89 10.92
CA SER A 117 16.91 -6.85 10.83
C SER A 117 17.22 -7.48 12.18
N GLY A 118 17.16 -8.82 12.23
CA GLY A 118 17.37 -9.58 13.47
C GLY A 118 16.14 -9.78 14.35
N SER A 119 15.01 -9.14 14.03
CA SER A 119 13.72 -9.39 14.70
C SER A 119 13.05 -10.67 14.16
N ILE A 120 12.18 -11.26 14.96
CA ILE A 120 11.33 -12.40 14.56
C ILE A 120 10.16 -12.00 13.66
N GLY A 121 9.89 -10.70 13.53
CA GLY A 121 8.87 -10.13 12.65
C GLY A 121 8.91 -8.61 12.65
N GLU A 122 8.18 -8.00 11.74
CA GLU A 122 8.06 -6.57 11.60
C GLU A 122 7.03 -5.98 12.58
N PRO A 123 7.05 -4.65 12.86
CA PRO A 123 6.29 -4.05 13.95
C PRO A 123 4.79 -4.28 13.89
N LEU A 124 4.13 -4.04 12.74
CA LEU A 124 2.69 -4.22 12.62
C LEU A 124 2.30 -5.70 12.76
N TYR A 125 3.07 -6.61 12.16
CA TYR A 125 2.86 -8.05 12.29
C TYR A 125 2.92 -8.48 13.76
N LEU A 126 3.91 -8.03 14.52
CA LEU A 126 4.05 -8.39 15.93
C LEU A 126 2.88 -7.86 16.78
N ASP A 127 2.40 -6.64 16.52
CA ASP A 127 1.23 -6.09 17.21
C ASP A 127 -0.06 -6.87 16.89
N VAL A 128 -0.27 -7.25 15.63
CA VAL A 128 -1.44 -8.05 15.21
C VAL A 128 -1.39 -9.44 15.85
N VAL A 129 -0.24 -10.11 15.85
CA VAL A 129 -0.06 -11.40 16.50
C VAL A 129 -0.33 -11.29 17.99
N ALA A 130 0.23 -10.28 18.67
CA ALA A 130 -0.02 -10.05 20.10
C ALA A 130 -1.49 -9.75 20.41
N ALA A 131 -2.15 -8.97 19.56
CA ALA A 131 -3.57 -8.64 19.75
C ALA A 131 -4.51 -9.84 19.53
N LEU A 132 -4.17 -10.76 18.63
CA LEU A 132 -5.03 -11.87 18.22
C LEU A 132 -4.55 -13.24 18.68
N HIS A 133 -3.61 -13.31 19.64
CA HIS A 133 -3.02 -14.56 20.11
C HIS A 133 -4.06 -15.56 20.70
N ASP A 134 -5.20 -15.06 21.14
CA ASP A 134 -6.31 -15.85 21.69
C ASP A 134 -7.34 -16.28 20.63
N LYS A 135 -7.12 -15.92 19.37
CA LYS A 135 -7.99 -16.28 18.24
C LYS A 135 -7.43 -17.47 17.48
N ASN A 136 -8.34 -18.30 16.96
CA ASN A 136 -7.95 -19.41 16.08
C ASN A 136 -7.80 -18.91 14.62
N ILE A 137 -6.82 -18.01 14.41
CA ILE A 137 -6.50 -17.42 13.11
C ILE A 137 -5.00 -17.63 12.84
N GLN A 138 -4.66 -18.11 11.66
CA GLN A 138 -3.27 -18.22 11.23
C GLN A 138 -2.79 -16.87 10.72
N ILE A 139 -1.70 -16.35 11.28
CA ILE A 139 -1.19 -15.01 10.96
C ILE A 139 0.25 -15.12 10.43
N VAL A 140 0.51 -14.53 9.27
CA VAL A 140 1.84 -14.43 8.67
C VAL A 140 2.20 -12.98 8.38
N GLY A 141 3.49 -12.65 8.50
CA GLY A 141 4.03 -11.33 8.17
C GLY A 141 4.72 -11.30 6.82
N GLY A 142 4.68 -10.17 6.15
CA GLY A 142 5.33 -9.93 4.89
C GLY A 142 5.86 -8.52 4.73
N ARG A 143 6.86 -8.34 3.89
CA ARG A 143 7.56 -7.08 3.65
C ARG A 143 7.36 -6.61 2.23
N TYR A 144 7.16 -5.32 2.06
CA TYR A 144 6.98 -4.70 0.76
C TYR A 144 7.55 -3.28 0.71
N GLY A 145 7.76 -2.76 -0.48
CA GLY A 145 7.87 -1.32 -0.74
C GLY A 145 9.07 -0.60 -0.13
N LEU A 146 10.10 -1.29 0.39
CA LEU A 146 11.30 -0.66 0.92
C LEU A 146 11.95 0.18 -0.17
N SER A 147 12.48 1.34 0.23
CA SER A 147 13.08 2.31 -0.71
C SER A 147 12.16 2.68 -1.89
N SER A 148 10.87 2.79 -1.62
CA SER A 148 9.84 3.10 -2.62
C SER A 148 9.73 2.08 -3.77
N LYS A 149 10.10 0.81 -3.51
CA LYS A 149 9.89 -0.26 -4.48
C LYS A 149 8.39 -0.36 -4.82
N ASN A 150 8.09 -0.32 -6.12
CA ASN A 150 6.73 -0.37 -6.62
C ASN A 150 5.99 -1.64 -6.16
N THR A 151 4.74 -1.49 -5.73
CA THR A 151 3.87 -2.59 -5.31
C THR A 151 2.60 -2.55 -6.15
N THR A 152 2.40 -3.56 -6.97
CA THR A 152 1.34 -3.63 -7.97
C THR A 152 0.21 -4.58 -7.54
N PRO A 153 -0.97 -4.52 -8.17
CA PRO A 153 -2.02 -5.52 -7.99
C PRO A 153 -1.53 -6.96 -8.18
N SER A 154 -0.63 -7.21 -9.13
CA SER A 154 -0.02 -8.54 -9.34
C SER A 154 0.81 -9.03 -8.14
N ASP A 155 1.44 -8.13 -7.40
CA ASP A 155 2.15 -8.46 -6.16
C ASP A 155 1.15 -8.82 -5.04
N ILE A 156 0.07 -8.06 -4.90
CA ILE A 156 -0.99 -8.29 -3.90
C ILE A 156 -1.74 -9.60 -4.21
N ALA A 157 -2.08 -9.85 -5.48
CA ALA A 157 -2.69 -11.12 -5.89
C ALA A 157 -1.81 -12.34 -5.55
N GLY A 158 -0.49 -12.16 -5.54
CA GLY A 158 0.47 -13.17 -5.03
C GLY A 158 0.28 -13.44 -3.53
N VAL A 159 -0.01 -12.42 -2.73
CA VAL A 159 -0.31 -12.57 -1.28
C VAL A 159 -1.63 -13.32 -1.09
N ASP A 160 -2.67 -12.93 -1.82
CA ASP A 160 -3.98 -13.58 -1.74
C ASP A 160 -3.91 -15.06 -2.16
N LYS A 161 -3.15 -15.36 -3.21
CA LYS A 161 -2.88 -16.75 -3.63
C LYS A 161 -2.16 -17.53 -2.52
N MET A 162 -1.16 -16.96 -1.87
CA MET A 162 -0.44 -17.57 -0.75
C MET A 162 -1.40 -17.86 0.43
N LEU A 163 -2.28 -16.93 0.78
CA LEU A 163 -3.31 -17.13 1.81
C LEU A 163 -4.26 -18.27 1.46
N ALA A 164 -4.67 -18.38 0.20
CA ALA A 164 -5.58 -19.42 -0.27
C ALA A 164 -4.93 -20.81 -0.40
N THR A 165 -3.60 -20.87 -0.45
CA THR A 165 -2.86 -22.13 -0.65
C THR A 165 -1.97 -22.47 0.55
N GLU A 166 -0.69 -22.24 0.44
CA GLU A 166 0.32 -22.56 1.44
C GLU A 166 0.91 -21.30 2.05
N LEU A 167 0.77 -21.16 3.38
CA LEU A 167 1.26 -20.00 4.12
C LEU A 167 2.79 -19.96 4.15
N LYS A 168 3.34 -18.78 3.87
CA LYS A 168 4.75 -18.46 4.01
C LYS A 168 4.91 -17.29 4.95
N ASN A 169 5.53 -17.49 6.11
CA ASN A 169 5.83 -16.38 7.02
C ASN A 169 7.11 -15.65 6.60
N ASN A 170 7.22 -14.38 6.97
CA ASN A 170 8.34 -13.51 6.60
C ASN A 170 8.54 -13.37 5.08
N PHE A 171 7.45 -13.48 4.32
CA PHE A 171 7.50 -13.36 2.86
C PHE A 171 7.88 -11.94 2.40
N THR A 172 8.31 -11.84 1.16
CA THR A 172 8.54 -10.57 0.47
C THR A 172 7.76 -10.50 -0.82
N ILE A 173 7.34 -9.31 -1.23
CA ILE A 173 6.75 -9.03 -2.53
C ILE A 173 7.48 -7.87 -3.23
N GLY A 174 7.39 -7.84 -4.56
CA GLY A 174 8.02 -6.81 -5.39
C GLY A 174 9.51 -7.02 -5.68
N ILE A 175 10.12 -8.04 -5.11
CA ILE A 175 11.53 -8.45 -5.35
C ILE A 175 11.63 -9.95 -5.55
N ASN A 176 12.77 -10.39 -6.07
CA ASN A 176 13.22 -11.78 -6.02
C ASN A 176 14.36 -11.89 -5.01
N ASP A 177 14.10 -12.54 -3.89
CA ASP A 177 15.09 -12.83 -2.86
C ASP A 177 15.67 -14.22 -3.13
N ASP A 178 16.90 -14.26 -3.59
CA ASP A 178 17.68 -15.46 -3.92
C ASP A 178 18.51 -15.98 -2.73
N VAL A 179 18.48 -15.28 -1.59
CA VAL A 179 19.21 -15.65 -0.37
C VAL A 179 18.35 -16.53 0.55
N THR A 180 17.18 -16.02 0.94
CA THR A 180 16.26 -16.73 1.84
C THR A 180 15.08 -17.38 1.13
N ASN A 181 14.86 -17.06 -0.14
CA ASN A 181 13.81 -17.60 -1.00
C ASN A 181 12.39 -17.41 -0.45
N LEU A 182 12.17 -16.28 0.22
CA LEU A 182 10.88 -15.92 0.83
C LEU A 182 9.99 -15.08 -0.07
N SER A 183 10.44 -14.74 -1.28
CA SER A 183 9.63 -13.97 -2.23
C SER A 183 8.43 -14.76 -2.74
N LEU A 184 7.30 -14.09 -2.85
CA LEU A 184 6.11 -14.61 -3.51
C LEU A 184 6.17 -14.28 -5.00
N ALA A 185 5.76 -15.25 -5.80
CA ALA A 185 5.56 -15.02 -7.24
C ALA A 185 4.37 -14.10 -7.48
N LYS A 186 4.51 -13.19 -8.43
CA LYS A 186 3.39 -12.36 -8.89
C LYS A 186 2.33 -13.25 -9.56
N VAL A 187 1.07 -12.87 -9.35
CA VAL A 187 -0.05 -13.40 -10.14
C VAL A 187 -0.43 -12.31 -11.14
N PRO A 188 -0.29 -12.54 -12.44
CA PRO A 188 -0.60 -11.54 -13.44
C PRO A 188 -2.00 -10.97 -13.25
N MET A 189 -2.10 -9.65 -13.13
CA MET A 189 -3.34 -8.91 -12.97
C MET A 189 -3.17 -7.54 -13.62
N ASP A 190 -4.01 -7.26 -14.61
CA ASP A 190 -4.07 -5.97 -15.28
C ASP A 190 -5.43 -5.33 -14.98
N ILE A 191 -5.39 -4.21 -14.24
CA ILE A 191 -6.58 -3.46 -13.84
C ILE A 191 -6.53 -2.11 -14.56
N GLN A 192 -7.54 -1.83 -15.36
CA GLN A 192 -7.68 -0.52 -15.98
C GLN A 192 -8.22 0.48 -14.94
N VAL A 193 -7.36 1.40 -14.50
CA VAL A 193 -7.67 2.38 -13.43
C VAL A 193 -7.85 3.80 -13.94
N ALA A 194 -7.55 4.05 -15.22
CA ALA A 194 -7.68 5.35 -15.85
C ALA A 194 -8.05 5.24 -17.34
N ASP A 195 -8.65 6.29 -17.90
CA ASP A 195 -9.01 6.33 -19.32
C ASP A 195 -7.77 6.42 -20.21
N LYS A 196 -6.73 7.13 -19.73
CA LYS A 196 -5.43 7.27 -20.40
C LYS A 196 -4.30 7.05 -19.40
N GLU A 197 -3.32 6.26 -19.81
CA GLU A 197 -2.09 5.99 -19.04
C GLU A 197 -0.89 6.25 -19.95
N ILE A 198 0.04 7.07 -19.48
CA ILE A 198 1.17 7.57 -20.26
C ILE A 198 2.46 7.30 -19.51
N ILE A 199 3.48 6.82 -20.20
CA ILE A 199 4.85 6.79 -19.70
C ILE A 199 5.72 7.70 -20.56
N ILE A 200 6.49 8.57 -19.90
CA ILE A 200 7.43 9.48 -20.56
C ILE A 200 8.83 9.17 -20.06
N TYR A 201 9.70 8.71 -20.93
CA TYR A 201 11.12 8.55 -20.68
C TYR A 201 11.84 9.82 -21.07
N GLY A 202 12.34 10.54 -20.06
CA GLY A 202 13.09 11.77 -20.22
C GLY A 202 14.55 11.59 -19.81
N TYR A 203 15.36 12.60 -20.13
CA TYR A 203 16.73 12.69 -19.72
C TYR A 203 16.89 13.72 -18.59
N GLY A 204 17.69 13.40 -17.59
CA GLY A 204 17.90 14.30 -16.46
C GLY A 204 18.33 15.68 -16.91
N SER A 205 17.58 16.71 -16.54
CA SER A 205 17.72 18.11 -16.93
C SER A 205 17.24 18.48 -18.34
N ASP A 206 16.48 17.62 -19.03
CA ASP A 206 15.87 17.95 -20.34
C ASP A 206 14.54 18.72 -20.23
N GLY A 207 14.05 18.96 -19.00
CA GLY A 207 12.80 19.65 -18.75
C GLY A 207 11.55 18.77 -18.79
N MET A 208 11.64 17.48 -19.16
CA MET A 208 10.48 16.61 -19.32
C MET A 208 9.70 16.37 -18.01
N VAL A 209 10.37 16.34 -16.87
CA VAL A 209 9.69 16.23 -15.57
C VAL A 209 8.86 17.49 -15.29
N SER A 210 9.39 18.68 -15.56
CA SER A 210 8.64 19.94 -15.43
C SER A 210 7.47 19.96 -16.40
N THR A 211 7.70 19.65 -17.68
CA THR A 211 6.63 19.55 -18.69
C THR A 211 5.52 18.57 -18.28
N SER A 212 5.90 17.40 -17.73
CA SER A 212 4.94 16.43 -17.22
C SER A 212 4.09 16.99 -16.08
N LYS A 213 4.70 17.75 -15.16
CA LYS A 213 3.98 18.43 -14.07
C LYS A 213 3.06 19.54 -14.60
N ASP A 214 3.50 20.32 -15.58
CA ASP A 214 2.71 21.38 -16.21
C ASP A 214 1.50 20.79 -16.93
N ILE A 215 1.66 19.67 -17.66
CA ILE A 215 0.54 18.93 -18.28
C ILE A 215 -0.46 18.51 -17.21
N MET A 216 0.01 17.92 -16.12
CA MET A 216 -0.85 17.46 -15.02
C MET A 216 -1.60 18.61 -14.36
N HIS A 217 -0.91 19.75 -14.15
CA HIS A 217 -1.52 20.94 -13.58
C HIS A 217 -2.62 21.51 -14.52
N TYR A 218 -2.28 21.69 -15.79
CA TYR A 218 -3.21 22.20 -16.79
C TYR A 218 -4.48 21.33 -16.94
N LEU A 219 -4.29 20.01 -17.03
CA LEU A 219 -5.41 19.07 -17.15
C LEU A 219 -6.20 18.93 -15.84
N GLY A 220 -5.55 19.10 -14.69
CA GLY A 220 -6.19 19.04 -13.37
C GLY A 220 -7.08 20.26 -13.05
N GLU A 221 -7.00 21.34 -13.85
CA GLU A 221 -7.92 22.48 -13.77
C GLU A 221 -9.28 22.20 -14.44
N GLU A 222 -9.36 21.19 -15.30
CA GLU A 222 -10.60 20.77 -15.92
C GLU A 222 -11.50 20.06 -14.90
N LYS A 223 -12.75 20.52 -14.77
CA LYS A 223 -13.68 20.08 -13.70
C LYS A 223 -13.99 18.58 -13.68
N ASP A 224 -13.98 17.95 -14.85
CA ASP A 224 -14.40 16.56 -15.02
C ASP A 224 -13.22 15.62 -15.31
N LEU A 225 -12.00 16.06 -15.01
CA LEU A 225 -10.80 15.28 -15.25
C LEU A 225 -9.98 15.10 -13.96
N HIS A 226 -9.78 13.83 -13.59
CA HIS A 226 -8.87 13.43 -12.52
C HIS A 226 -7.50 13.09 -13.10
N VAL A 227 -6.45 13.54 -12.44
CA VAL A 227 -5.07 13.34 -12.87
C VAL A 227 -4.22 12.79 -11.75
N GLN A 228 -3.27 11.91 -12.09
CA GLN A 228 -2.33 11.32 -11.14
C GLN A 228 -0.96 11.19 -11.81
N GLY A 229 0.10 11.56 -11.11
CA GLY A 229 1.48 11.47 -11.63
C GLY A 229 2.45 10.91 -10.62
N TYR A 230 3.30 9.97 -11.06
CA TYR A 230 4.44 9.47 -10.32
C TYR A 230 5.71 9.64 -11.14
N PHE A 231 6.79 10.07 -10.47
CA PHE A 231 8.05 10.39 -11.10
C PHE A 231 9.17 9.52 -10.52
N GLN A 232 9.92 8.89 -11.39
CA GLN A 232 11.10 8.11 -11.02
C GLN A 232 12.35 8.85 -11.51
N TYR A 233 13.36 8.86 -10.67
CA TYR A 233 14.64 9.50 -10.95
C TYR A 233 15.76 8.47 -10.82
N ASP A 234 16.70 8.48 -11.75
CA ASP A 234 17.95 7.75 -11.56
C ASP A 234 18.75 8.40 -10.41
N SER A 235 19.52 7.59 -9.70
CA SER A 235 20.42 8.04 -8.63
C SER A 235 21.53 8.99 -9.11
N LYS A 236 21.78 9.07 -10.42
CA LYS A 236 22.70 10.03 -11.03
C LYS A 236 22.07 11.41 -11.13
N LYS A 237 22.74 12.43 -10.58
CA LYS A 237 22.23 13.81 -10.55
C LYS A 237 22.08 14.48 -11.94
N SER A 238 22.83 14.03 -12.94
CA SER A 238 22.70 14.52 -14.31
C SER A 238 22.98 13.40 -15.29
N GLY A 239 22.22 13.36 -16.37
CA GLY A 239 22.38 12.37 -17.44
C GLY A 239 21.72 11.03 -17.17
N GLY A 240 21.01 10.86 -16.06
CA GLY A 240 20.22 9.68 -15.77
C GLY A 240 18.84 9.72 -16.44
N VAL A 241 18.22 8.56 -16.58
CA VAL A 241 16.84 8.47 -17.08
C VAL A 241 15.85 8.97 -16.04
N THR A 242 14.84 9.71 -16.49
CA THR A 242 13.66 10.04 -15.69
C THR A 242 12.44 9.35 -16.30
N VAL A 243 11.57 8.81 -15.46
CA VAL A 243 10.34 8.16 -15.94
C VAL A 243 9.14 8.82 -15.27
N SER A 244 8.31 9.50 -16.07
CA SER A 244 7.06 10.07 -15.63
C SER A 244 5.93 9.13 -15.97
N ASN A 245 5.15 8.73 -14.95
CA ASN A 245 3.97 7.87 -15.07
C ASN A 245 2.75 8.75 -14.85
N LEU A 246 1.95 8.98 -15.87
CA LEU A 246 0.80 9.88 -15.82
C LEU A 246 -0.48 9.09 -16.08
N ARG A 247 -1.52 9.42 -15.32
CA ARG A 247 -2.89 8.90 -15.50
C ARG A 247 -3.88 10.03 -15.60
N MET A 248 -4.88 9.87 -16.45
CA MET A 248 -5.97 10.80 -16.66
C MET A 248 -7.26 10.01 -16.77
N SER A 249 -8.30 10.44 -16.06
CA SER A 249 -9.58 9.72 -16.04
C SER A 249 -10.74 10.68 -15.76
N SER A 250 -11.89 10.34 -16.29
CA SER A 250 -13.19 10.94 -15.94
C SER A 250 -13.68 10.50 -14.55
N LYS A 251 -13.02 9.52 -13.93
CA LYS A 251 -13.33 8.99 -12.59
C LYS A 251 -12.13 9.17 -11.66
N PRO A 252 -12.36 9.24 -10.33
CA PRO A 252 -11.26 9.28 -9.35
C PRO A 252 -10.26 8.13 -9.53
N ILE A 253 -8.98 8.44 -9.41
CA ILE A 253 -7.88 7.49 -9.58
C ILE A 253 -7.25 7.17 -8.23
N ASN A 254 -7.36 5.93 -7.78
CA ASN A 254 -6.79 5.42 -6.52
C ASN A 254 -5.78 4.30 -6.81
N ALA A 255 -4.74 4.59 -7.60
CA ALA A 255 -3.75 3.63 -8.06
C ALA A 255 -2.32 4.05 -7.67
N PRO A 256 -1.89 3.84 -6.41
CA PRO A 256 -0.58 4.31 -5.92
C PRO A 256 0.57 3.40 -6.37
N TYR A 257 0.63 3.09 -7.65
CA TYR A 257 1.69 2.32 -8.32
C TYR A 257 1.94 2.86 -9.72
N TYR A 258 3.09 2.50 -10.30
CA TYR A 258 3.48 2.97 -11.62
C TYR A 258 2.59 2.38 -12.72
N VAL A 259 2.48 3.10 -13.83
CA VAL A 259 1.79 2.61 -15.02
C VAL A 259 2.48 1.34 -15.53
N SER A 260 1.70 0.29 -15.74
CA SER A 260 2.21 -0.99 -16.24
C SER A 260 1.98 -1.14 -17.75
N HIS A 261 0.81 -0.70 -18.24
CA HIS A 261 0.39 -0.85 -19.63
C HIS A 261 -0.04 0.52 -20.19
N PRO A 262 0.92 1.35 -20.67
CA PRO A 262 0.61 2.67 -21.18
C PRO A 262 -0.19 2.62 -22.50
N SER A 263 -1.10 3.59 -22.68
CA SER A 263 -1.75 3.86 -23.96
C SER A 263 -0.97 4.86 -24.82
N LEU A 264 0.04 5.52 -24.24
CA LEU A 264 0.98 6.39 -24.94
C LEU A 264 2.36 6.27 -24.29
N LEU A 265 3.36 6.13 -25.14
CA LEU A 265 4.76 6.09 -24.76
C LEU A 265 5.50 7.23 -25.42
N VAL A 266 6.17 8.06 -24.62
CA VAL A 266 7.01 9.16 -25.11
C VAL A 266 8.46 8.88 -24.75
N ILE A 267 9.36 8.95 -25.73
CA ILE A 267 10.78 8.68 -25.58
C ILE A 267 11.55 9.87 -26.12
N THR A 268 12.26 10.60 -25.26
CA THR A 268 12.97 11.81 -25.65
C THR A 268 14.39 11.53 -26.14
N LYS A 269 14.89 10.32 -25.98
CA LYS A 269 16.25 9.93 -26.38
C LYS A 269 16.26 8.53 -26.99
N ASP A 270 16.72 8.42 -28.23
CA ASP A 270 16.79 7.18 -29.00
C ASP A 270 17.66 6.09 -28.37
N ALA A 271 18.70 6.46 -27.64
CA ALA A 271 19.58 5.53 -26.93
C ALA A 271 18.81 4.63 -25.94
N TYR A 272 17.71 5.11 -25.36
CA TYR A 272 16.92 4.34 -24.41
C TYR A 272 16.23 3.12 -25.03
N LEU A 273 16.02 3.11 -26.35
CA LEU A 273 15.46 1.96 -27.06
C LEU A 273 16.36 0.72 -27.01
N LYS A 274 17.66 0.91 -26.71
CA LYS A 274 18.62 -0.20 -26.58
C LYS A 274 18.72 -0.71 -25.14
N ASP A 275 18.44 0.15 -24.16
CA ASP A 275 18.70 -0.12 -22.75
C ASP A 275 17.45 -0.61 -22.02
N PHE A 276 16.24 -0.35 -22.56
CA PHE A 276 14.98 -0.66 -21.91
C PHE A 276 14.03 -1.36 -22.89
N ASP A 277 13.35 -2.40 -22.40
CA ASP A 277 12.19 -2.97 -23.08
C ASP A 277 10.96 -2.08 -22.83
N MET A 278 10.73 -1.12 -23.72
CA MET A 278 9.69 -0.11 -23.57
C MET A 278 8.37 -0.49 -24.23
N PHE A 279 8.42 -1.40 -25.22
CA PHE A 279 7.26 -1.68 -26.06
C PHE A 279 6.47 -2.90 -25.65
N SER A 280 7.07 -3.83 -24.89
CA SER A 280 6.41 -5.11 -24.52
C SER A 280 5.09 -4.93 -23.78
N ASN A 281 4.93 -3.81 -23.08
CA ASN A 281 3.74 -3.50 -22.28
C ASN A 281 2.87 -2.37 -22.88
N LEU A 282 3.19 -1.86 -24.05
CA LEU A 282 2.35 -0.87 -24.73
C LEU A 282 1.01 -1.52 -25.09
N LYS A 283 -0.10 -0.84 -24.79
CA LYS A 283 -1.43 -1.31 -25.13
C LYS A 283 -1.58 -1.46 -26.64
N GLU A 284 -2.41 -2.41 -27.09
CA GLU A 284 -2.78 -2.53 -28.49
C GLU A 284 -3.41 -1.22 -28.97
N ASN A 285 -2.91 -0.69 -30.07
CA ASN A 285 -3.24 0.66 -30.59
C ASN A 285 -2.75 1.84 -29.72
N GLY A 286 -1.74 1.63 -28.87
CA GLY A 286 -1.06 2.68 -28.12
C GLY A 286 0.05 3.38 -28.93
#